data_5395e53a1e229dd3af8c5bb55fab910d
#
_entry.id   5395e53a1e229dd3af8c5bb55fab910d
#
_cell.length_a   1.000
_cell.length_b   1.000
_cell.length_c   1.000
_cell.angle_alpha   90.00
_cell.angle_beta   90.00
_cell.angle_gamma   90.00
#
_symmetry.space_group_name_H-M   'P 1'
#
loop_
_entity.id
_entity.type
_entity.pdbx_description
1 polymer ?
#
loop_
_entity_poly.entity_id
_entity_poly.type
_entity_poly.pdbx_seq_one_letter_code
_entity_poly.pdbx_strand_id
1 'polypeptide(L)'
;MPFKCLGLLTALALAGIAGAQEKGPPAPPLASCGVHGDIEVLCGTRSPEDLELAPDGKFLIATQFVNQGRAGTAGAPGAGMALFDLTKKTFTKMTVTDEPDKSWGDPACPGPIGDALVSHGESLRKRSNGKWALYVVNHGGRQSIEMYELKPAAGSWALVWHGCEVAQHDYNDVAILPDGGFVGTYPTALSSGGTGGPFGGSVTGYVAHWTPGKGESEIMNTRIRYPNGVVVSTDGRFMYLNEFAGSQVFKYDLKDEKMIGSVKVDFLPDNLTWTKEGKLLAAGVKGARGDCPEGSGRPCIQGFGVAEIDPKKMQARVIFDSATHEPLIGGVSSALEVGNSIYLGAFQGDRLVKIPYPK
;
A
#
# COMPACT_ATOMS: atom_id res chain seq x y z
N MET A 1 31.35 -17.11 75.04
CA MET A 1 30.17 -16.24 75.03
C MET A 1 30.19 -15.47 73.72
N PRO A 2 29.27 -15.76 72.77
CA PRO A 2 29.19 -14.99 71.57
C PRO A 2 28.00 -14.01 71.61
N PHE A 3 28.30 -12.77 71.28
CA PHE A 3 27.31 -11.69 71.08
C PHE A 3 26.51 -11.91 69.81
N LYS A 4 25.16 -11.94 69.90
CA LYS A 4 24.25 -11.89 68.78
C LYS A 4 23.93 -10.43 68.48
N CYS A 5 24.34 -9.94 67.27
CA CYS A 5 23.81 -8.69 66.70
C CYS A 5 22.55 -9.00 65.91
N LEU A 6 21.44 -8.38 66.35
CA LEU A 6 20.15 -8.41 65.69
C LEU A 6 20.09 -7.23 64.71
N GLY A 7 20.16 -7.51 63.40
CA GLY A 7 20.01 -6.51 62.36
C GLY A 7 18.55 -6.36 61.98
N LEU A 8 17.98 -5.18 62.21
CA LEU A 8 16.65 -4.77 61.76
C LEU A 8 16.72 -4.37 60.28
N LEU A 9 16.11 -5.16 59.41
CA LEU A 9 15.91 -4.83 57.99
C LEU A 9 14.58 -4.07 57.88
N THR A 10 14.66 -2.77 57.70
CA THR A 10 13.53 -1.92 57.27
C THR A 10 13.34 -2.04 55.75
N ALA A 11 12.31 -2.71 55.32
CA ALA A 11 11.88 -2.74 53.92
C ALA A 11 11.15 -1.42 53.59
N LEU A 12 11.76 -0.56 52.79
CA LEU A 12 11.07 0.55 52.16
C LEU A 12 10.24 0.01 50.97
N ALA A 13 8.94 0.05 51.12
CA ALA A 13 7.99 -0.19 50.03
C ALA A 13 7.96 1.08 49.15
N LEU A 14 8.60 1.02 47.99
CA LEU A 14 8.39 2.01 46.91
C LEU A 14 7.02 1.72 46.27
N ALA A 15 6.02 2.51 46.65
CA ALA A 15 4.74 2.59 45.94
C ALA A 15 5.01 3.25 44.59
N GLY A 16 5.06 2.44 43.53
CA GLY A 16 5.07 2.92 42.15
C GLY A 16 3.75 3.62 41.85
N ILE A 17 3.79 4.96 41.69
CA ILE A 17 2.68 5.72 41.15
C ILE A 17 2.60 5.32 39.66
N ALA A 18 1.68 4.42 39.33
CA ALA A 18 1.26 4.19 37.96
C ALA A 18 0.57 5.46 37.47
N GLY A 19 1.29 6.33 36.78
CA GLY A 19 0.73 7.48 36.11
C GLY A 19 -0.31 6.97 35.09
N ALA A 20 -1.58 7.20 35.37
CA ALA A 20 -2.62 7.06 34.38
C ALA A 20 -2.29 8.07 33.27
N GLN A 21 -1.88 7.55 32.11
CA GLN A 21 -1.78 8.37 30.90
C GLN A 21 -3.17 8.93 30.62
N GLU A 22 -3.37 10.23 30.82
CA GLU A 22 -4.61 10.90 30.41
C GLU A 22 -4.81 10.61 28.93
N LYS A 23 -5.89 9.89 28.62
CA LYS A 23 -6.32 9.72 27.23
C LYS A 23 -6.63 11.12 26.70
N GLY A 24 -5.87 11.55 25.71
CA GLY A 24 -6.15 12.81 25.02
C GLY A 24 -7.61 12.89 24.53
N PRO A 25 -8.10 14.06 24.18
CA PRO A 25 -9.45 14.21 23.66
C PRO A 25 -9.68 13.26 22.48
N PRO A 26 -10.90 12.71 22.33
CA PRO A 26 -11.19 11.80 21.21
C PRO A 26 -10.92 12.54 19.89
N ALA A 27 -10.30 11.85 18.94
CA ALA A 27 -10.03 12.39 17.62
C ALA A 27 -11.33 12.91 16.97
N PRO A 28 -11.31 14.04 16.25
CA PRO A 28 -12.49 14.56 15.58
C PRO A 28 -13.04 13.53 14.59
N PRO A 29 -14.35 13.51 14.33
CA PRO A 29 -14.93 12.63 13.32
C PRO A 29 -14.40 13.02 11.93
N LEU A 30 -14.31 12.05 11.02
CA LEU A 30 -14.06 12.33 9.61
C LEU A 30 -15.21 13.17 9.01
N ALA A 31 -14.88 13.99 8.02
CA ALA A 31 -15.84 14.74 7.22
C ALA A 31 -16.94 13.83 6.66
N SER A 32 -18.15 14.35 6.50
CA SER A 32 -19.26 13.61 5.88
C SER A 32 -18.96 13.31 4.42
N CYS A 33 -19.66 12.32 3.86
CA CYS A 33 -19.60 12.05 2.42
C CYS A 33 -20.23 13.22 1.64
N GLY A 34 -19.64 13.55 0.48
CA GLY A 34 -20.12 14.62 -0.38
C GLY A 34 -19.08 15.69 -0.66
N VAL A 35 -19.52 16.86 -1.10
CA VAL A 35 -18.68 17.96 -1.56
C VAL A 35 -18.35 18.91 -0.40
N HIS A 36 -17.06 19.23 -0.24
CA HIS A 36 -16.48 20.13 0.74
C HIS A 36 -15.60 21.16 0.01
N GLY A 37 -16.19 22.23 -0.47
CA GLY A 37 -15.50 23.22 -1.32
C GLY A 37 -15.13 22.59 -2.68
N ASP A 38 -13.84 22.51 -2.96
CA ASP A 38 -13.28 21.87 -4.18
C ASP A 38 -12.86 20.39 -3.97
N ILE A 39 -13.08 19.88 -2.77
CA ILE A 39 -12.79 18.50 -2.39
C ILE A 39 -14.10 17.68 -2.39
N GLU A 40 -14.03 16.41 -2.79
CA GLU A 40 -15.19 15.52 -2.76
C GLU A 40 -14.85 14.22 -2.03
N VAL A 41 -15.66 13.89 -1.01
CA VAL A 41 -15.55 12.64 -0.23
C VAL A 41 -16.52 11.61 -0.78
N LEU A 42 -16.00 10.50 -1.29
CA LEU A 42 -16.71 9.45 -2.03
C LEU A 42 -16.74 8.17 -1.21
N CYS A 43 -17.82 7.94 -0.49
CA CYS A 43 -17.99 6.81 0.42
C CYS A 43 -18.58 5.58 -0.27
N GLY A 44 -18.51 4.41 0.42
CA GLY A 44 -19.17 3.18 -0.04
C GLY A 44 -18.21 2.07 -0.46
N THR A 45 -16.93 2.19 -0.09
CA THR A 45 -15.91 1.17 -0.26
C THR A 45 -15.36 0.69 1.08
N ARG A 46 -14.31 -0.11 1.06
CA ARG A 46 -13.57 -0.55 2.25
C ARG A 46 -12.08 -0.50 1.98
N SER A 47 -11.39 0.32 2.76
CA SER A 47 -9.92 0.42 2.71
C SER A 47 -9.38 0.34 1.27
N PRO A 48 -9.74 1.31 0.38
CA PRO A 48 -9.27 1.33 -1.00
C PRO A 48 -7.80 1.73 -0.99
N GLU A 49 -6.93 0.74 -0.73
CA GLU A 49 -5.54 0.98 -0.35
C GLU A 49 -4.72 1.40 -1.56
N ASP A 50 -4.87 0.72 -2.69
CA ASP A 50 -4.21 1.06 -3.94
C ASP A 50 -5.22 1.27 -5.06
N LEU A 51 -4.81 2.04 -6.09
CA LEU A 51 -5.70 2.52 -7.15
C LEU A 51 -5.04 2.43 -8.52
N GLU A 52 -5.76 1.85 -9.48
CA GLU A 52 -5.39 1.90 -10.89
C GLU A 52 -6.52 2.49 -11.75
N LEU A 53 -6.16 3.20 -12.82
CA LEU A 53 -7.14 3.70 -13.79
C LEU A 53 -7.41 2.64 -14.87
N ALA A 54 -8.66 2.20 -15.00
CA ALA A 54 -9.05 1.28 -16.05
C ALA A 54 -8.73 1.86 -17.45
N PRO A 55 -8.42 1.01 -18.45
CA PRO A 55 -7.90 1.48 -19.74
C PRO A 55 -8.82 2.41 -20.54
N ASP A 56 -10.11 2.41 -20.25
CA ASP A 56 -11.09 3.32 -20.87
C ASP A 56 -11.20 4.69 -20.19
N GLY A 57 -10.52 4.87 -19.06
CA GLY A 57 -10.50 6.10 -18.27
C GLY A 57 -11.83 6.41 -17.57
N LYS A 58 -12.73 5.43 -17.45
CA LYS A 58 -14.07 5.64 -16.87
C LYS A 58 -14.24 5.03 -15.48
N PHE A 59 -13.32 4.16 -15.08
CA PHE A 59 -13.36 3.46 -13.81
C PHE A 59 -12.03 3.51 -13.11
N LEU A 60 -12.06 3.54 -11.76
CA LEU A 60 -10.92 3.18 -10.94
C LEU A 60 -11.08 1.72 -10.51
N ILE A 61 -9.98 0.99 -10.57
CA ILE A 61 -9.81 -0.29 -9.92
C ILE A 61 -9.24 0.02 -8.54
N ALA A 62 -9.76 -0.60 -7.50
CA ALA A 62 -9.30 -0.36 -6.15
C ALA A 62 -9.17 -1.68 -5.40
N THR A 63 -8.04 -1.88 -4.78
CA THR A 63 -7.87 -2.95 -3.81
C THR A 63 -8.74 -2.69 -2.59
N GLN A 64 -9.04 -3.74 -1.82
CA GLN A 64 -9.80 -3.64 -0.57
C GLN A 64 -9.00 -4.30 0.55
N PHE A 65 -8.07 -3.52 1.11
CA PHE A 65 -7.21 -3.98 2.19
C PHE A 65 -7.96 -4.02 3.51
N VAL A 66 -8.64 -5.13 3.78
CA VAL A 66 -9.31 -5.34 5.05
C VAL A 66 -8.28 -5.79 6.07
N ASN A 67 -7.61 -4.84 6.71
CA ASN A 67 -6.70 -5.13 7.82
C ASN A 67 -7.51 -5.55 9.06
N GLN A 68 -7.82 -6.82 9.15
CA GLN A 68 -8.32 -7.44 10.37
C GLN A 68 -7.15 -8.15 11.02
N GLY A 69 -6.39 -7.43 11.83
CA GLY A 69 -5.36 -7.94 12.71
C GLY A 69 -4.87 -9.36 12.43
N ARG A 70 -3.92 -9.51 11.52
CA ARG A 70 -3.10 -10.70 11.23
C ARG A 70 -3.86 -12.00 10.93
N ALA A 71 -3.60 -12.53 9.77
CA ALA A 71 -3.86 -13.92 9.33
C ALA A 71 -5.20 -14.51 9.78
N GLY A 72 -6.16 -14.57 8.88
CA GLY A 72 -7.32 -15.41 9.08
C GLY A 72 -8.69 -14.84 8.79
N THR A 73 -8.83 -13.71 8.17
CA THR A 73 -10.14 -13.19 7.73
C THR A 73 -10.41 -13.46 6.25
N ALA A 74 -10.03 -14.64 5.79
CA ALA A 74 -10.62 -15.19 4.58
C ALA A 74 -12.13 -15.10 4.65
N GLY A 75 -12.77 -14.44 3.69
CA GLY A 75 -14.23 -14.30 3.65
C GLY A 75 -14.81 -13.15 4.46
N ALA A 76 -14.03 -12.19 4.97
CA ALA A 76 -14.60 -10.97 5.51
C ALA A 76 -15.45 -10.27 4.43
N PRO A 77 -16.71 -9.88 4.72
CA PRO A 77 -17.54 -9.19 3.75
C PRO A 77 -16.82 -7.94 3.23
N GLY A 78 -16.61 -7.86 1.92
CA GLY A 78 -15.93 -6.75 1.26
C GLY A 78 -14.44 -6.98 0.94
N ALA A 79 -13.87 -8.15 1.26
CA ALA A 79 -12.57 -8.55 0.70
C ALA A 79 -12.70 -8.72 -0.82
N GLY A 80 -11.63 -8.52 -1.56
CA GLY A 80 -11.59 -8.64 -3.02
C GLY A 80 -11.19 -7.33 -3.70
N MET A 81 -11.72 -7.08 -4.88
CA MET A 81 -11.46 -5.89 -5.70
C MET A 81 -12.73 -5.08 -5.90
N ALA A 82 -12.62 -3.76 -5.87
CA ALA A 82 -13.72 -2.85 -6.17
C ALA A 82 -13.46 -2.10 -7.47
N LEU A 83 -14.55 -1.79 -8.17
CA LEU A 83 -14.56 -0.92 -9.33
C LEU A 83 -15.37 0.33 -8.98
N PHE A 84 -14.78 1.51 -9.14
CA PHE A 84 -15.45 2.79 -8.94
C PHE A 84 -15.80 3.43 -10.29
N ASP A 85 -17.09 3.63 -10.56
CA ASP A 85 -17.57 4.34 -11.75
C ASP A 85 -17.40 5.85 -11.55
N LEU A 86 -16.52 6.47 -12.31
CA LEU A 86 -16.18 7.89 -12.21
C LEU A 86 -17.37 8.82 -12.57
N THR A 87 -18.32 8.32 -13.36
CA THR A 87 -19.51 9.09 -13.76
C THR A 87 -20.63 8.96 -12.75
N LYS A 88 -20.95 7.72 -12.35
CA LYS A 88 -22.03 7.44 -11.38
C LYS A 88 -21.62 7.66 -9.94
N LYS A 89 -20.32 7.72 -9.66
CA LYS A 89 -19.72 7.84 -8.32
C LYS A 89 -20.17 6.71 -7.39
N THR A 90 -20.15 5.49 -7.91
CA THR A 90 -20.59 4.29 -7.19
C THR A 90 -19.52 3.20 -7.23
N PHE A 91 -19.41 2.46 -6.14
CA PHE A 91 -18.56 1.27 -6.05
C PHE A 91 -19.36 0.01 -6.38
N THR A 92 -18.71 -0.92 -7.06
CA THR A 92 -19.21 -2.27 -7.30
C THR A 92 -18.08 -3.27 -7.07
N LYS A 93 -18.41 -4.46 -6.54
CA LYS A 93 -17.43 -5.57 -6.46
C LYS A 93 -17.12 -6.04 -7.89
N MET A 94 -15.84 -6.26 -8.20
CA MET A 94 -15.45 -6.81 -9.49
C MET A 94 -15.82 -8.29 -9.58
N THR A 95 -16.35 -8.68 -10.75
CA THR A 95 -16.60 -10.09 -11.06
C THR A 95 -15.29 -10.77 -11.42
N VAL A 96 -15.07 -11.96 -10.88
CA VAL A 96 -13.90 -12.80 -11.18
C VAL A 96 -14.37 -14.10 -11.79
N THR A 97 -13.70 -14.53 -12.86
CA THR A 97 -13.82 -15.89 -13.43
C THR A 97 -12.45 -16.55 -13.47
N ASP A 98 -12.40 -17.88 -13.44
CA ASP A 98 -11.17 -18.63 -13.40
C ASP A 98 -10.90 -19.30 -14.76
N GLU A 99 -9.80 -18.91 -15.40
CA GLU A 99 -9.30 -19.50 -16.64
C GLU A 99 -7.78 -19.77 -16.48
N PRO A 100 -7.38 -20.84 -15.74
CA PRO A 100 -5.97 -21.11 -15.47
C PRO A 100 -5.15 -21.21 -16.75
N ASP A 101 -4.04 -20.44 -16.80
CA ASP A 101 -3.11 -20.42 -17.93
C ASP A 101 -1.67 -20.51 -17.41
N LYS A 102 -0.99 -21.63 -17.70
CA LYS A 102 0.39 -21.88 -17.24
C LYS A 102 1.44 -20.88 -17.76
N SER A 103 1.07 -20.03 -18.71
CA SER A 103 1.94 -18.92 -19.16
C SER A 103 1.89 -17.71 -18.21
N TRP A 104 1.01 -17.78 -17.20
CA TRP A 104 0.92 -16.79 -16.12
C TRP A 104 1.34 -17.45 -14.80
N GLY A 105 2.10 -16.76 -14.00
CA GLY A 105 2.46 -17.22 -12.67
C GLY A 105 3.41 -18.41 -12.61
N ASP A 106 3.54 -18.95 -11.41
CA ASP A 106 4.38 -20.10 -11.12
C ASP A 106 3.64 -21.40 -11.45
N PRO A 107 4.30 -22.40 -12.09
CA PRO A 107 3.73 -23.72 -12.30
C PRO A 107 3.25 -24.42 -11.01
N ALA A 108 3.81 -24.05 -9.86
CA ALA A 108 3.42 -24.57 -8.54
C ALA A 108 2.24 -23.83 -7.91
N CYS A 109 1.67 -22.81 -8.58
CA CYS A 109 0.48 -22.13 -8.10
C CYS A 109 -0.66 -23.11 -7.82
N PRO A 110 -1.21 -23.13 -6.57
CA PRO A 110 -2.17 -24.17 -6.17
C PRO A 110 -3.59 -23.97 -6.71
N GLY A 111 -3.82 -22.91 -7.51
CA GLY A 111 -5.13 -22.57 -8.06
C GLY A 111 -5.69 -21.24 -7.54
N PRO A 112 -6.90 -20.85 -7.98
CA PRO A 112 -7.48 -19.56 -7.68
C PRO A 112 -7.77 -19.40 -6.18
N ILE A 113 -7.59 -18.16 -5.67
CA ILE A 113 -7.85 -17.82 -4.27
C ILE A 113 -9.36 -17.60 -3.98
N GLY A 114 -10.14 -17.26 -5.00
CA GLY A 114 -11.59 -17.06 -4.89
C GLY A 114 -11.97 -15.98 -3.89
N ASP A 115 -13.00 -16.24 -3.09
CA ASP A 115 -13.52 -15.30 -2.09
C ASP A 115 -12.57 -15.07 -0.89
N ALA A 116 -11.45 -15.81 -0.81
CA ALA A 116 -10.45 -15.57 0.22
C ALA A 116 -9.52 -14.38 -0.08
N LEU A 117 -9.61 -13.76 -1.27
CA LEU A 117 -8.76 -12.64 -1.66
C LEU A 117 -8.88 -11.47 -0.67
N VAL A 118 -7.73 -11.10 -0.09
CA VAL A 118 -7.53 -9.86 0.68
C VAL A 118 -6.49 -9.05 -0.07
N SER A 119 -6.96 -8.15 -0.92
CA SER A 119 -6.10 -7.39 -1.83
C SER A 119 -5.39 -6.23 -1.11
N HIS A 120 -4.13 -5.97 -1.51
CA HIS A 120 -3.28 -4.89 -1.01
C HIS A 120 -2.75 -4.09 -2.20
N GLY A 121 -1.42 -4.01 -2.45
CA GLY A 121 -0.87 -3.34 -3.62
C GLY A 121 -1.30 -3.98 -4.94
N GLU A 122 -1.38 -3.18 -6.01
CA GLU A 122 -1.76 -3.66 -7.34
C GLU A 122 -0.94 -2.99 -8.45
N SER A 123 -0.86 -3.65 -9.59
CA SER A 123 -0.23 -3.10 -10.79
C SER A 123 -0.99 -3.49 -12.04
N LEU A 124 -1.31 -2.51 -12.88
CA LEU A 124 -1.97 -2.71 -14.17
C LEU A 124 -1.00 -2.43 -15.33
N ARG A 125 -0.82 -3.43 -16.21
CA ARG A 125 0.05 -3.27 -17.38
C ARG A 125 -0.50 -3.95 -18.61
N LYS A 126 -0.37 -3.29 -19.76
CA LYS A 126 -0.66 -3.90 -21.05
C LYS A 126 0.50 -4.82 -21.46
N ARG A 127 0.23 -6.10 -21.68
CA ARG A 127 1.20 -7.08 -22.16
C ARG A 127 1.45 -6.93 -23.66
N SER A 128 2.55 -7.50 -24.15
CA SER A 128 2.90 -7.51 -25.57
C SER A 128 1.86 -8.16 -26.49
N ASN A 129 1.06 -9.08 -25.98
CA ASN A 129 -0.06 -9.70 -26.70
C ASN A 129 -1.34 -8.85 -26.73
N GLY A 130 -1.31 -7.64 -26.20
CA GLY A 130 -2.43 -6.70 -26.15
C GLY A 130 -3.39 -6.87 -24.97
N LYS A 131 -3.28 -7.92 -24.19
CA LYS A 131 -4.08 -8.15 -22.96
C LYS A 131 -3.63 -7.22 -21.85
N TRP A 132 -4.58 -6.81 -20.99
CA TRP A 132 -4.27 -6.07 -19.78
C TRP A 132 -4.07 -7.04 -18.62
N ALA A 133 -2.90 -7.02 -18.03
CA ALA A 133 -2.59 -7.77 -16.82
C ALA A 133 -2.77 -6.90 -15.59
N LEU A 134 -3.48 -7.41 -14.60
CA LEU A 134 -3.58 -6.85 -13.25
C LEU A 134 -2.97 -7.86 -12.28
N TYR A 135 -1.88 -7.49 -11.61
CA TYR A 135 -1.27 -8.28 -10.55
C TYR A 135 -1.64 -7.66 -9.22
N VAL A 136 -2.01 -8.49 -8.26
CA VAL A 136 -2.57 -8.06 -6.98
C VAL A 136 -1.89 -8.81 -5.85
N VAL A 137 -1.35 -8.07 -4.90
CA VAL A 137 -0.88 -8.63 -3.62
C VAL A 137 -2.07 -9.19 -2.85
N ASN A 138 -1.96 -10.41 -2.39
CA ASN A 138 -2.97 -11.10 -1.60
C ASN A 138 -2.44 -11.56 -0.25
N HIS A 139 -3.21 -11.29 0.81
CA HIS A 139 -2.95 -11.74 2.19
C HIS A 139 -3.98 -12.76 2.71
N GLY A 140 -5.01 -13.07 1.92
CA GLY A 140 -6.08 -13.96 2.32
C GLY A 140 -5.81 -15.40 1.94
N GLY A 141 -5.94 -16.35 2.89
CA GLY A 141 -5.73 -17.77 2.64
C GLY A 141 -4.28 -18.18 2.39
N ARG A 142 -3.50 -17.35 1.73
CA ARG A 142 -2.05 -17.47 1.47
C ARG A 142 -1.46 -16.09 1.19
N GLN A 143 -0.15 -15.97 1.32
CA GLN A 143 0.60 -14.83 0.79
C GLN A 143 0.93 -15.13 -0.67
N SER A 144 0.55 -14.24 -1.58
CA SER A 144 0.74 -14.46 -3.02
C SER A 144 0.61 -13.18 -3.84
N ILE A 145 1.11 -13.23 -5.06
CA ILE A 145 0.70 -12.32 -6.13
C ILE A 145 -0.30 -13.08 -7.01
N GLU A 146 -1.54 -12.61 -7.03
CA GLU A 146 -2.58 -13.15 -7.89
C GLU A 146 -2.59 -12.43 -9.24
N MET A 147 -2.67 -13.20 -10.35
CA MET A 147 -2.48 -12.67 -11.69
C MET A 147 -3.76 -12.77 -12.50
N TYR A 148 -4.30 -11.62 -12.84
CA TYR A 148 -5.56 -11.49 -13.58
C TYR A 148 -5.36 -10.84 -14.95
N GLU A 149 -6.18 -11.24 -15.92
CA GLU A 149 -6.46 -10.43 -17.10
C GLU A 149 -7.64 -9.53 -16.81
N LEU A 150 -7.49 -8.21 -17.03
CA LEU A 150 -8.58 -7.26 -16.98
C LEU A 150 -9.29 -7.24 -18.33
N LYS A 151 -10.55 -7.66 -18.38
CA LYS A 151 -11.37 -7.76 -19.60
C LYS A 151 -12.54 -6.77 -19.58
N PRO A 152 -12.88 -6.15 -20.72
CA PRO A 152 -14.15 -5.43 -20.84
C PRO A 152 -15.35 -6.35 -20.58
N ALA A 153 -16.30 -5.87 -19.81
CA ALA A 153 -17.58 -6.53 -19.54
C ALA A 153 -18.72 -5.50 -19.75
N ALA A 154 -19.89 -5.93 -20.13
CA ALA A 154 -21.06 -5.08 -20.51
C ALA A 154 -21.14 -3.70 -19.81
N GLY A 155 -20.43 -2.69 -20.31
CA GLY A 155 -20.35 -1.34 -19.75
C GLY A 155 -19.51 -1.23 -18.46
N SER A 156 -18.63 -2.20 -18.18
CA SER A 156 -17.83 -2.33 -16.99
C SER A 156 -16.52 -3.10 -17.29
N TRP A 157 -15.82 -3.53 -16.25
CA TRP A 157 -14.65 -4.37 -16.33
C TRP A 157 -14.78 -5.59 -15.39
N ALA A 158 -14.19 -6.72 -15.79
CA ALA A 158 -14.16 -7.96 -15.03
C ALA A 158 -12.73 -8.52 -14.99
N LEU A 159 -12.46 -9.35 -14.01
CA LEU A 159 -11.18 -10.03 -13.83
C LEU A 159 -11.29 -11.49 -14.27
N VAL A 160 -10.28 -11.97 -14.99
CA VAL A 160 -10.10 -13.38 -15.29
C VAL A 160 -8.81 -13.84 -14.65
N TRP A 161 -8.91 -14.69 -13.64
CA TRP A 161 -7.76 -15.24 -12.96
C TRP A 161 -7.05 -16.26 -13.85
N HIS A 162 -5.72 -16.13 -13.98
CA HIS A 162 -4.92 -17.05 -14.80
C HIS A 162 -3.87 -17.81 -14.00
N GLY A 163 -3.35 -17.24 -12.93
CA GLY A 163 -2.28 -17.86 -12.16
C GLY A 163 -1.91 -17.07 -10.91
N CYS A 164 -0.90 -17.54 -10.21
CA CYS A 164 -0.32 -16.87 -9.06
C CYS A 164 1.16 -17.20 -8.88
N GLU A 165 1.81 -16.43 -8.07
CA GLU A 165 3.06 -16.75 -7.39
C GLU A 165 2.80 -16.83 -5.89
N VAL A 166 3.30 -17.88 -5.22
CA VAL A 166 3.16 -18.03 -3.77
C VAL A 166 4.38 -17.44 -3.09
N ALA A 167 4.15 -16.37 -2.37
CA ALA A 167 5.19 -15.54 -1.77
C ALA A 167 5.92 -16.22 -0.59
N GLN A 168 7.20 -15.91 -0.46
CA GLN A 168 8.01 -16.37 0.69
C GLN A 168 7.74 -15.54 1.96
N HIS A 169 7.34 -14.28 1.80
CA HIS A 169 7.02 -13.31 2.86
C HIS A 169 5.76 -12.52 2.49
N ASP A 170 5.36 -11.61 3.37
CA ASP A 170 4.21 -10.73 3.13
C ASP A 170 4.63 -9.60 2.18
N TYR A 171 4.17 -9.64 0.92
CA TYR A 171 4.31 -8.52 0.01
C TYR A 171 3.51 -7.31 0.51
N ASN A 172 4.00 -6.10 0.19
CA ASN A 172 3.21 -4.88 0.34
C ASN A 172 2.68 -4.41 -1.02
N ASP A 173 3.57 -4.23 -1.99
CA ASP A 173 3.22 -3.73 -3.32
C ASP A 173 3.95 -4.50 -4.43
N VAL A 174 3.45 -4.36 -5.66
CA VAL A 174 3.94 -5.08 -6.85
C VAL A 174 3.97 -4.15 -8.07
N ALA A 175 4.98 -4.31 -8.94
CA ALA A 175 5.03 -3.64 -10.25
C ALA A 175 5.38 -4.63 -11.36
N ILE A 176 4.50 -4.72 -12.38
CA ILE A 176 4.65 -5.64 -13.51
C ILE A 176 5.77 -5.17 -14.43
N LEU A 177 6.66 -6.08 -14.81
CA LEU A 177 7.73 -5.87 -15.79
C LEU A 177 7.28 -6.16 -17.24
N PRO A 178 7.98 -5.63 -18.27
CA PRO A 178 7.60 -5.84 -19.68
C PRO A 178 7.59 -7.30 -20.12
N ASP A 179 8.36 -8.15 -19.49
CA ASP A 179 8.47 -9.60 -19.80
C ASP A 179 7.37 -10.45 -19.13
N GLY A 180 6.53 -9.83 -18.32
CA GLY A 180 5.47 -10.48 -17.55
C GLY A 180 5.91 -10.98 -16.18
N GLY A 181 7.18 -10.78 -15.81
CA GLY A 181 7.65 -10.85 -14.43
C GLY A 181 7.19 -9.66 -13.62
N PHE A 182 7.63 -9.56 -12.37
CA PHE A 182 7.33 -8.42 -11.51
C PHE A 182 8.45 -8.16 -10.51
N VAL A 183 8.46 -6.97 -9.97
CA VAL A 183 9.16 -6.63 -8.72
C VAL A 183 8.12 -6.41 -7.63
N GLY A 184 8.41 -6.87 -6.41
CA GLY A 184 7.50 -6.73 -5.28
C GLY A 184 8.26 -6.40 -3.99
N THR A 185 7.64 -5.63 -3.12
CA THR A 185 8.28 -5.17 -1.88
C THR A 185 7.94 -6.07 -0.70
N TYR A 186 8.96 -6.49 0.03
CA TYR A 186 8.86 -7.21 1.30
C TYR A 186 9.24 -6.27 2.45
N PRO A 187 8.29 -5.61 3.12
CA PRO A 187 8.60 -4.56 4.11
C PRO A 187 9.26 -5.09 5.38
N THR A 188 9.01 -6.35 5.74
CA THR A 188 9.40 -6.93 7.04
C THR A 188 10.15 -8.25 6.96
N ALA A 189 10.54 -8.71 5.78
CA ALA A 189 11.22 -10.00 5.55
C ALA A 189 12.51 -10.17 6.36
N LEU A 190 13.21 -9.08 6.71
CA LEU A 190 14.44 -9.08 7.49
C LEU A 190 14.22 -8.76 8.98
N SER A 191 12.97 -8.60 9.41
CA SER A 191 12.62 -8.25 10.79
C SER A 191 12.79 -9.46 11.69
N SER A 192 13.81 -9.45 12.55
CA SER A 192 14.13 -10.51 13.51
C SER A 192 13.39 -10.38 14.85
N GLY A 193 12.30 -9.60 14.93
CA GLY A 193 11.55 -9.39 16.17
C GLY A 193 12.29 -8.57 17.24
N GLY A 194 13.39 -7.90 16.87
CA GLY A 194 14.20 -7.10 17.79
C GLY A 194 13.58 -5.73 18.13
N THR A 195 14.04 -5.16 19.21
CA THR A 195 13.72 -3.80 19.67
C THR A 195 14.35 -2.78 18.74
N GLY A 196 13.57 -2.12 17.93
CA GLY A 196 14.07 -1.07 17.05
C GLY A 196 13.22 -0.83 15.84
N GLY A 197 12.74 -1.86 15.20
CA GLY A 197 11.88 -1.78 14.02
C GLY A 197 12.35 -0.76 12.97
N PRO A 198 11.58 -0.52 11.91
CA PRO A 198 12.00 0.39 10.85
C PRO A 198 12.12 1.84 11.33
N PHE A 199 11.28 2.27 12.26
CA PHE A 199 11.31 3.63 12.83
C PHE A 199 12.47 3.84 13.82
N GLY A 200 13.04 2.77 14.38
CA GLY A 200 14.26 2.77 15.15
C GLY A 200 15.54 2.78 14.30
N GLY A 201 15.43 2.89 12.98
CA GLY A 201 16.54 2.95 12.03
C GLY A 201 16.98 1.60 11.46
N SER A 202 16.33 0.49 11.84
CA SER A 202 16.68 -0.83 11.32
C SER A 202 16.20 -1.03 9.89
N VAL A 203 17.05 -1.62 9.06
CA VAL A 203 16.65 -2.17 7.75
C VAL A 203 15.77 -3.39 8.00
N THR A 204 14.59 -3.43 7.40
CA THR A 204 13.58 -4.46 7.68
C THR A 204 13.14 -5.26 6.46
N GLY A 205 13.44 -4.79 5.26
CA GLY A 205 12.96 -5.44 4.06
C GLY A 205 13.79 -5.16 2.82
N TYR A 206 13.36 -5.73 1.71
CA TYR A 206 14.00 -5.64 0.41
C TYR A 206 12.97 -5.73 -0.72
N VAL A 207 13.40 -5.59 -1.97
CA VAL A 207 12.59 -5.83 -3.16
C VAL A 207 12.93 -7.20 -3.73
N ALA A 208 11.92 -8.02 -3.99
CA ALA A 208 12.02 -9.27 -4.72
C ALA A 208 11.75 -9.07 -6.21
N HIS A 209 12.40 -9.85 -7.05
CA HIS A 209 12.15 -9.97 -8.47
C HIS A 209 11.70 -11.40 -8.78
N TRP A 210 10.49 -11.55 -9.26
CA TRP A 210 9.99 -12.80 -9.80
C TRP A 210 10.09 -12.80 -11.32
N THR A 211 10.66 -13.87 -11.87
CA THR A 211 10.78 -14.05 -13.33
C THR A 211 10.04 -15.33 -13.74
N PRO A 212 9.19 -15.30 -14.79
CA PRO A 212 8.52 -16.50 -15.29
C PRO A 212 9.50 -17.65 -15.55
N GLY A 213 9.20 -18.81 -14.95
CA GLY A 213 10.00 -20.03 -15.07
C GLY A 213 11.33 -20.05 -14.32
N LYS A 214 11.72 -18.99 -13.63
CA LYS A 214 12.94 -18.93 -12.80
C LYS A 214 12.66 -18.76 -11.31
N GLY A 215 11.44 -18.34 -10.96
CA GLY A 215 11.05 -18.07 -9.59
C GLY A 215 11.52 -16.69 -9.08
N GLU A 216 11.57 -16.55 -7.76
CA GLU A 216 11.85 -15.32 -7.05
C GLU A 216 13.32 -15.21 -6.63
N SER A 217 13.86 -13.99 -6.63
CA SER A 217 15.17 -13.64 -6.09
C SER A 217 15.17 -12.23 -5.49
N GLU A 218 16.00 -12.00 -4.47
CA GLU A 218 16.23 -10.64 -3.94
C GLU A 218 16.99 -9.79 -4.96
N ILE A 219 16.54 -8.53 -5.16
CA ILE A 219 17.31 -7.55 -5.92
C ILE A 219 18.41 -6.96 -5.05
N MET A 220 19.64 -6.98 -5.55
CA MET A 220 20.81 -6.46 -4.81
C MET A 220 20.64 -4.96 -4.48
N ASN A 221 21.17 -4.54 -3.32
CA ASN A 221 21.14 -3.14 -2.87
C ASN A 221 19.75 -2.52 -2.67
N THR A 222 18.70 -3.34 -2.42
CA THR A 222 17.34 -2.84 -2.13
C THR A 222 16.94 -3.00 -0.67
N ARG A 223 17.87 -3.40 0.21
CA ARG A 223 17.61 -3.53 1.64
C ARG A 223 17.47 -2.15 2.28
N ILE A 224 16.26 -1.80 2.69
CA ILE A 224 15.90 -0.49 3.24
C ILE A 224 14.93 -0.62 4.43
N ARG A 225 14.58 0.53 5.03
CA ARG A 225 13.68 0.60 6.18
C ARG A 225 12.22 0.62 5.71
N TYR A 226 11.58 -0.52 5.70
CA TYR A 226 10.18 -0.70 5.29
C TYR A 226 9.96 -0.29 3.83
N PRO A 227 10.51 -1.06 2.86
CA PRO A 227 10.15 -0.88 1.46
C PRO A 227 8.64 -1.02 1.30
N ASN A 228 8.00 -0.04 0.65
CA ASN A 228 6.56 0.04 0.50
C ASN A 228 6.21 0.15 -1.00
N GLY A 229 5.52 1.19 -1.42
CA GLY A 229 5.12 1.36 -2.80
C GLY A 229 6.26 1.25 -3.82
N VAL A 230 5.99 0.57 -4.93
CA VAL A 230 6.95 0.36 -6.02
C VAL A 230 6.31 0.53 -7.39
N VAL A 231 6.94 1.28 -8.28
CA VAL A 231 6.56 1.34 -9.69
C VAL A 231 7.77 1.20 -10.59
N VAL A 232 7.57 0.76 -11.83
CA VAL A 232 8.62 0.63 -12.83
C VAL A 232 8.35 1.52 -14.05
N SER A 233 9.42 1.98 -14.71
CA SER A 233 9.30 2.72 -15.96
C SER A 233 8.68 1.84 -17.05
N THR A 234 8.11 2.49 -18.08
CA THR A 234 7.44 1.78 -19.19
C THR A 234 8.36 0.77 -19.87
N ASP A 235 9.65 1.08 -20.00
CA ASP A 235 10.67 0.20 -20.57
C ASP A 235 11.19 -0.88 -19.60
N GLY A 236 10.76 -0.84 -18.33
CA GLY A 236 11.20 -1.75 -17.28
C GLY A 236 12.61 -1.54 -16.79
N ARG A 237 13.30 -0.44 -17.19
CA ARG A 237 14.67 -0.19 -16.80
C ARG A 237 14.81 0.39 -15.39
N PHE A 238 13.95 1.33 -15.04
CA PHE A 238 14.02 2.02 -13.75
C PHE A 238 12.88 1.60 -12.85
N MET A 239 13.22 1.35 -11.60
CA MET A 239 12.29 1.14 -10.50
C MET A 239 12.33 2.38 -9.59
N TYR A 240 11.16 2.79 -9.11
CA TYR A 240 11.00 3.82 -8.08
C TYR A 240 10.39 3.16 -6.86
N LEU A 241 10.99 3.38 -5.71
CA LEU A 241 10.75 2.62 -4.50
C LEU A 241 10.62 3.54 -3.29
N ASN A 242 9.55 3.42 -2.55
CA ASN A 242 9.35 4.12 -1.29
C ASN A 242 10.09 3.44 -0.14
N GLU A 243 10.92 4.19 0.57
CA GLU A 243 11.35 3.85 1.93
C GLU A 243 10.38 4.53 2.90
N PHE A 244 9.34 3.81 3.32
CA PHE A 244 8.29 4.35 4.18
C PHE A 244 8.86 4.96 5.46
N ALA A 245 9.63 4.19 6.24
CA ALA A 245 10.20 4.66 7.51
C ALA A 245 11.39 5.62 7.34
N GLY A 246 11.83 5.87 6.10
CA GLY A 246 12.88 6.81 5.74
C GLY A 246 12.39 8.14 5.20
N SER A 247 11.08 8.26 4.93
CA SER A 247 10.48 9.44 4.30
C SER A 247 11.19 9.84 3.02
N GLN A 248 11.45 8.85 2.15
CA GLN A 248 12.12 9.11 0.86
C GLN A 248 11.72 8.14 -0.23
N VAL A 249 11.93 8.57 -1.46
CA VAL A 249 11.71 7.78 -2.68
C VAL A 249 13.05 7.57 -3.35
N PHE A 250 13.37 6.33 -3.68
CA PHE A 250 14.56 5.95 -4.41
C PHE A 250 14.28 5.77 -5.90
N LYS A 251 15.28 6.04 -6.72
CA LYS A 251 15.38 5.60 -8.10
C LYS A 251 16.45 4.54 -8.23
N TYR A 252 16.10 3.40 -8.80
CA TYR A 252 16.96 2.24 -8.96
C TYR A 252 17.08 1.86 -10.43
N ASP A 253 18.29 1.58 -10.93
CA ASP A 253 18.53 1.03 -12.27
C ASP A 253 18.55 -0.49 -12.17
N LEU A 254 17.49 -1.14 -12.68
CA LEU A 254 17.33 -2.60 -12.62
C LEU A 254 18.37 -3.34 -13.46
N LYS A 255 18.91 -2.71 -14.50
CA LYS A 255 19.95 -3.32 -15.34
C LYS A 255 21.31 -3.33 -14.64
N ASP A 256 21.65 -2.22 -13.98
CA ASP A 256 22.93 -2.02 -13.32
C ASP A 256 22.89 -2.40 -11.83
N GLU A 257 21.73 -2.84 -11.36
CA GLU A 257 21.42 -3.27 -9.97
C GLU A 257 21.90 -2.30 -8.90
N LYS A 258 21.60 -1.02 -9.07
CA LYS A 258 22.04 0.03 -8.13
C LYS A 258 21.06 1.18 -7.95
N MET A 259 21.05 1.76 -6.75
CA MET A 259 20.43 3.06 -6.49
C MET A 259 21.18 4.15 -7.22
N ILE A 260 20.46 4.97 -8.01
CA ILE A 260 21.02 6.05 -8.82
C ILE A 260 20.47 7.42 -8.46
N GLY A 261 19.55 7.50 -7.53
CA GLY A 261 19.00 8.76 -7.03
C GLY A 261 18.02 8.55 -5.91
N SER A 262 17.74 9.63 -5.18
CA SER A 262 16.70 9.64 -4.16
C SER A 262 16.17 11.05 -3.93
N VAL A 263 14.96 11.16 -3.37
CA VAL A 263 14.37 12.42 -2.93
C VAL A 263 13.63 12.20 -1.62
N LYS A 264 13.74 13.16 -0.70
CA LYS A 264 12.98 13.16 0.55
C LYS A 264 11.63 13.83 0.37
N VAL A 265 10.65 13.34 1.14
CA VAL A 265 9.33 13.93 1.32
C VAL A 265 9.09 14.18 2.83
N ASP A 266 8.10 15.00 3.18
CA ASP A 266 7.80 15.37 4.57
C ASP A 266 6.70 14.49 5.23
N PHE A 267 6.49 13.32 4.66
CA PHE A 267 5.54 12.30 5.13
C PHE A 267 6.16 10.90 4.96
N LEU A 268 5.47 9.88 5.43
CA LEU A 268 5.84 8.48 5.24
C LEU A 268 5.22 7.99 3.92
N PRO A 269 5.99 7.91 2.82
CA PRO A 269 5.45 7.59 1.50
C PRO A 269 5.01 6.12 1.44
N ASP A 270 3.74 5.91 1.12
CA ASP A 270 3.11 4.59 1.02
C ASP A 270 3.18 4.09 -0.43
N ASN A 271 2.21 4.39 -1.29
CA ASN A 271 2.21 3.96 -2.69
C ASN A 271 2.70 5.04 -3.66
N LEU A 272 3.07 4.60 -4.86
CA LEU A 272 3.50 5.43 -5.98
C LEU A 272 2.60 5.18 -7.19
N THR A 273 2.25 6.23 -7.93
CA THR A 273 1.57 6.11 -9.22
C THR A 273 2.22 6.99 -10.29
N TRP A 274 2.03 6.65 -11.55
CA TRP A 274 2.46 7.49 -12.67
C TRP A 274 1.41 8.52 -13.04
N THR A 275 1.83 9.76 -13.27
CA THR A 275 0.97 10.76 -13.91
C THR A 275 1.01 10.61 -15.42
N LYS A 276 0.01 11.18 -16.10
CA LYS A 276 -0.07 11.24 -17.55
C LYS A 276 1.16 11.94 -18.20
N GLU A 277 1.76 12.87 -17.47
CA GLU A 277 2.95 13.60 -17.92
C GLU A 277 4.27 12.88 -17.60
N GLY A 278 4.21 11.65 -17.05
CA GLY A 278 5.38 10.87 -16.69
C GLY A 278 6.11 11.39 -15.45
N LYS A 279 5.39 12.03 -14.53
CA LYS A 279 5.81 12.30 -13.17
C LYS A 279 5.34 11.16 -12.28
N LEU A 280 5.80 11.13 -11.03
CA LEU A 280 5.28 10.25 -10.00
C LEU A 280 4.44 11.05 -9.02
N LEU A 281 3.38 10.44 -8.53
CA LEU A 281 2.68 10.86 -7.31
C LEU A 281 3.08 9.89 -6.19
N ALA A 282 3.52 10.46 -5.07
CA ALA A 282 3.73 9.75 -3.82
C ALA A 282 2.71 10.27 -2.82
N ALA A 283 2.00 9.37 -2.15
CA ALA A 283 1.09 9.72 -1.07
C ALA A 283 1.48 8.97 0.20
N GLY A 284 1.06 9.48 1.35
CA GLY A 284 1.33 8.80 2.62
C GLY A 284 1.01 9.65 3.83
N VAL A 285 1.14 9.04 5.00
CA VAL A 285 0.72 9.62 6.27
C VAL A 285 1.80 10.47 6.91
N LYS A 286 1.38 11.47 7.70
CA LYS A 286 2.23 12.28 8.58
C LYS A 286 2.08 11.82 10.02
N GLY A 287 3.19 11.77 10.75
CA GLY A 287 3.19 11.43 12.16
C GLY A 287 3.42 9.95 12.48
N ALA A 288 3.62 9.66 13.76
CA ALA A 288 3.88 8.32 14.24
C ALA A 288 2.59 7.48 14.27
N ARG A 289 2.74 6.18 14.02
CA ARG A 289 1.65 5.18 14.03
C ARG A 289 0.85 5.12 15.36
N GLY A 290 1.34 5.76 16.42
CA GLY A 290 0.72 5.77 17.75
C GLY A 290 -0.62 6.53 17.84
N ASP A 291 -0.95 7.34 16.83
CA ASP A 291 -2.21 8.10 16.81
C ASP A 291 -3.37 7.32 16.20
N CYS A 292 -3.11 6.10 15.73
CA CYS A 292 -4.11 5.21 15.16
C CYS A 292 -4.56 4.20 16.20
N PRO A 293 -5.84 4.22 16.64
CA PRO A 293 -6.34 3.24 17.58
C PRO A 293 -6.41 1.85 16.91
N GLU A 294 -5.45 0.98 17.22
CA GLU A 294 -5.47 -0.41 16.75
C GLU A 294 -6.74 -1.12 17.26
N GLY A 295 -7.40 -1.83 16.34
CA GLY A 295 -8.59 -2.63 16.68
C GLY A 295 -9.88 -1.86 16.99
N SER A 296 -9.89 -0.53 16.83
CA SER A 296 -11.08 0.27 17.16
C SER A 296 -12.16 0.26 16.07
N GLY A 297 -11.89 -0.29 14.89
CA GLY A 297 -12.76 -0.17 13.71
C GLY A 297 -12.98 1.27 13.23
N ARG A 298 -12.25 2.22 13.82
CA ARG A 298 -12.30 3.64 13.44
C ARG A 298 -11.16 3.97 12.49
N PRO A 299 -11.40 4.82 11.48
CA PRO A 299 -10.35 5.29 10.59
C PRO A 299 -9.24 5.98 11.37
N CYS A 300 -8.00 5.72 10.98
CA CYS A 300 -6.85 6.42 11.50
C CYS A 300 -6.84 7.85 11.00
N ILE A 301 -7.07 8.80 11.89
CA ILE A 301 -7.02 10.23 11.56
C ILE A 301 -5.57 10.69 11.72
N GLN A 302 -4.76 10.42 10.71
CA GLN A 302 -3.42 10.97 10.58
C GLN A 302 -3.43 12.07 9.52
N GLY A 303 -2.60 13.08 9.72
CA GLY A 303 -2.25 14.00 8.65
C GLY A 303 -1.63 13.21 7.49
N PHE A 304 -1.72 13.74 6.29
CA PHE A 304 -1.13 13.12 5.11
C PHE A 304 -0.58 14.17 4.15
N GLY A 305 0.29 13.73 3.26
CA GLY A 305 0.84 14.54 2.19
C GLY A 305 0.74 13.84 0.85
N VAL A 306 0.71 14.64 -0.22
CA VAL A 306 0.88 14.17 -1.60
C VAL A 306 1.98 14.99 -2.24
N ALA A 307 2.95 14.33 -2.85
CA ALA A 307 4.04 14.96 -3.58
C ALA A 307 4.08 14.50 -5.03
N GLU A 308 4.30 15.46 -5.93
CA GLU A 308 4.68 15.21 -7.31
C GLU A 308 6.21 15.14 -7.41
N ILE A 309 6.74 14.10 -8.05
CA ILE A 309 8.17 13.85 -8.18
C ILE A 309 8.58 13.83 -9.65
N ASP A 310 9.59 14.61 -10.00
CA ASP A 310 10.26 14.51 -11.29
C ASP A 310 11.19 13.27 -11.28
N PRO A 311 10.90 12.20 -12.04
CA PRO A 311 11.66 10.96 -11.99
C PRO A 311 13.05 11.06 -12.66
N LYS A 312 13.30 12.14 -13.42
CA LYS A 312 14.62 12.38 -14.04
C LYS A 312 15.55 13.13 -13.10
N LYS A 313 15.02 14.14 -12.41
CA LYS A 313 15.80 15.01 -11.51
C LYS A 313 15.80 14.51 -10.07
N MET A 314 14.88 13.62 -9.70
CA MET A 314 14.59 13.20 -8.32
C MET A 314 14.36 14.42 -7.43
N GLN A 315 13.39 15.25 -7.83
CA GLN A 315 12.94 16.43 -7.09
C GLN A 315 11.46 16.31 -6.82
N ALA A 316 11.06 16.59 -5.58
CA ALA A 316 9.69 16.53 -5.13
C ALA A 316 9.11 17.93 -4.92
N ARG A 317 7.82 18.09 -5.21
CA ARG A 317 6.99 19.24 -4.88
C ARG A 317 5.77 18.72 -4.13
N VAL A 318 5.59 19.13 -2.89
CA VAL A 318 4.34 18.85 -2.15
C VAL A 318 3.20 19.60 -2.86
N ILE A 319 2.18 18.87 -3.27
CA ILE A 319 1.03 19.40 -4.00
C ILE A 319 -0.25 19.39 -3.16
N PHE A 320 -0.27 18.64 -2.07
CA PHE A 320 -1.35 18.65 -1.08
C PHE A 320 -0.80 18.35 0.31
N ASP A 321 -1.30 19.09 1.30
CA ASP A 321 -1.00 18.90 2.72
C ASP A 321 -2.30 18.99 3.51
N SER A 322 -2.65 17.93 4.22
CA SER A 322 -3.90 17.84 4.99
C SER A 322 -3.93 18.73 6.23
N ALA A 323 -2.80 19.31 6.66
CA ALA A 323 -2.73 20.16 7.86
C ALA A 323 -3.65 21.39 7.81
N THR A 324 -4.07 21.81 6.61
CA THR A 324 -4.95 22.96 6.38
C THR A 324 -6.43 22.58 6.17
N HIS A 325 -6.78 21.31 6.32
CA HIS A 325 -8.12 20.78 6.03
C HIS A 325 -8.70 20.06 7.23
N GLU A 326 -10.04 19.99 7.27
CA GLU A 326 -10.72 19.08 8.18
C GLU A 326 -10.33 17.61 7.90
N PRO A 327 -10.51 16.68 8.85
CA PRO A 327 -10.20 15.27 8.61
C PRO A 327 -11.08 14.67 7.51
N LEU A 328 -10.53 14.49 6.32
CA LEU A 328 -11.26 14.03 5.14
C LEU A 328 -11.26 12.49 5.03
N ILE A 329 -10.10 11.90 5.30
CA ILE A 329 -9.78 10.50 5.10
C ILE A 329 -8.70 10.10 6.10
N GLY A 330 -8.69 8.85 6.54
CA GLY A 330 -7.67 8.33 7.44
C GLY A 330 -6.73 7.36 6.74
N GLY A 331 -5.43 7.42 7.09
CA GLY A 331 -4.46 6.45 6.60
C GLY A 331 -4.28 6.47 5.08
N VAL A 332 -4.07 7.67 4.50
CA VAL A 332 -3.84 7.80 3.05
C VAL A 332 -2.63 6.97 2.63
N SER A 333 -2.83 6.13 1.62
CA SER A 333 -1.81 5.25 1.04
C SER A 333 -1.51 5.58 -0.43
N SER A 334 -2.51 5.92 -1.23
CA SER A 334 -2.34 6.12 -2.66
C SER A 334 -2.91 7.45 -3.16
N ALA A 335 -2.35 7.93 -4.28
CA ALA A 335 -2.83 9.10 -5.01
C ALA A 335 -2.74 8.82 -6.51
N LEU A 336 -3.86 8.92 -7.23
CA LEU A 336 -3.93 8.64 -8.66
C LEU A 336 -4.50 9.82 -9.43
N GLU A 337 -3.80 10.25 -10.49
CA GLU A 337 -4.28 11.29 -11.40
C GLU A 337 -5.42 10.79 -12.28
N VAL A 338 -6.54 11.53 -12.30
CA VAL A 338 -7.65 11.32 -13.24
C VAL A 338 -8.12 12.66 -13.79
N GLY A 339 -7.75 12.97 -15.01
CA GLY A 339 -8.04 14.26 -15.63
C GLY A 339 -7.36 15.44 -14.92
N ASN A 340 -8.14 16.35 -14.34
CA ASN A 340 -7.64 17.49 -13.56
C ASN A 340 -7.77 17.25 -12.05
N SER A 341 -7.90 16.03 -11.61
CA SER A 341 -8.09 15.67 -10.21
C SER A 341 -7.14 14.56 -9.78
N ILE A 342 -6.93 14.46 -8.48
CA ILE A 342 -6.25 13.33 -7.85
C ILE A 342 -7.29 12.62 -6.98
N TYR A 343 -7.33 11.30 -7.08
CA TYR A 343 -8.10 10.44 -6.20
C TYR A 343 -7.16 9.82 -5.16
N LEU A 344 -7.53 9.96 -3.89
CA LEU A 344 -6.76 9.45 -2.76
C LEU A 344 -7.41 8.16 -2.26
N GLY A 345 -6.60 7.12 -2.13
CA GLY A 345 -6.94 5.88 -1.46
C GLY A 345 -6.41 5.82 -0.04
N ALA A 346 -6.82 4.81 0.72
CA ALA A 346 -6.44 4.67 2.12
C ALA A 346 -6.42 3.20 2.57
N PHE A 347 -5.43 2.84 3.38
CA PHE A 347 -5.37 1.51 3.99
C PHE A 347 -6.41 1.28 5.10
N GLN A 348 -7.18 2.30 5.45
CA GLN A 348 -8.28 2.22 6.42
C GLN A 348 -9.45 3.12 6.02
N GLY A 349 -10.67 2.67 6.31
CA GLY A 349 -11.86 3.48 6.15
C GLY A 349 -12.77 3.00 5.03
N ASP A 350 -13.69 3.87 4.64
CA ASP A 350 -14.85 3.55 3.81
C ASP A 350 -14.96 4.40 2.53
N ARG A 351 -13.88 5.13 2.17
CA ARG A 351 -13.98 6.20 1.18
C ARG A 351 -12.73 6.40 0.32
N LEU A 352 -12.93 7.02 -0.85
CA LEU A 352 -11.93 7.78 -1.58
C LEU A 352 -12.13 9.27 -1.31
N VAL A 353 -11.10 10.07 -1.54
CA VAL A 353 -11.20 11.53 -1.57
C VAL A 353 -10.67 12.04 -2.90
N LYS A 354 -11.47 12.87 -3.57
CA LYS A 354 -11.08 13.55 -4.81
C LYS A 354 -10.68 14.98 -4.48
N ILE A 355 -9.48 15.35 -4.87
CA ILE A 355 -8.92 16.71 -4.73
C ILE A 355 -8.57 17.29 -6.12
N PRO A 356 -8.52 18.62 -6.28
CA PRO A 356 -7.99 19.24 -7.50
C PRO A 356 -6.52 18.85 -7.69
N TYR A 357 -6.09 18.66 -8.94
CA TYR A 357 -4.67 18.55 -9.26
C TYR A 357 -4.11 19.95 -9.50
N PRO A 358 -3.28 20.50 -8.60
CA PRO A 358 -2.75 21.85 -8.78
C PRO A 358 -1.73 21.87 -9.92
N LYS A 359 -2.00 22.70 -10.92
CA LYS A 359 -1.14 22.92 -12.10
C LYS A 359 0.08 23.76 -11.76
#